data_05f17721c35e2708632857825e2c9eec
#
_entry.id   05f17721c35e2708632857825e2c9eec
#
_cell.length_a   1.000
_cell.length_b   1.000
_cell.length_c   1.000
_cell.angle_alpha   90.00
_cell.angle_beta   90.00
_cell.angle_gamma   90.00
#
_symmetry.space_group_name_H-M   'P 1'
#
loop_
_entity.id
_entity.type
_entity.pdbx_description
1 polymer ?
#
loop_
_entity_poly.entity_id
_entity_poly.type
_entity_poly.pdbx_seq_one_letter_code
_entity_poly.pdbx_strand_id
1 'polypeptide(L)'
;IAFALTLKQLASEIVLIDIAKDRAMGEAMDIRQGTPFIGPVYIHDGDYEDAKDSDIVVLTSGVARKPGQSRLDLAQTNVNITKSIIPQITKVAPNALYVIVANPVDILTYQFVKTSGIPEDHIFGTGTMLDTARFRARIAETYKVGQENVHGYVFGEHGDSSFVPWSLANIGSVPVEKYADAVKGLNLPSFNKD
;
A
#
# COMPACT_ATOMS: atom_id res chain seq x y z
N ILE A 1 7.77 -4.47 1.24
CA ILE A 1 6.73 -4.62 2.30
C ILE A 1 7.26 -5.53 3.38
N ALA A 2 7.59 -6.80 3.09
CA ALA A 2 8.04 -7.79 4.09
C ALA A 2 9.18 -7.27 4.97
N PHE A 3 10.23 -6.71 4.39
CA PHE A 3 11.35 -6.11 5.13
C PHE A 3 10.89 -5.02 6.12
N ALA A 4 9.98 -4.13 5.71
CA ALA A 4 9.45 -3.08 6.60
C ALA A 4 8.60 -3.65 7.74
N LEU A 5 7.79 -4.69 7.47
CA LEU A 5 7.03 -5.40 8.51
C LEU A 5 7.95 -6.07 9.52
N THR A 6 9.03 -6.69 9.05
CA THR A 6 10.05 -7.31 9.89
C THR A 6 10.76 -6.27 10.77
N LEU A 7 11.22 -5.15 10.19
CA LEU A 7 11.85 -4.06 10.94
C LEU A 7 10.96 -3.49 12.04
N LYS A 8 9.66 -3.39 11.76
CA LYS A 8 8.65 -2.87 12.69
C LYS A 8 8.11 -3.92 13.65
N GLN A 9 8.49 -5.19 13.47
CA GLN A 9 8.00 -6.34 14.26
C GLN A 9 6.45 -6.38 14.31
N LEU A 10 5.80 -6.14 13.17
CA LEU A 10 4.33 -6.08 13.07
C LEU A 10 3.69 -7.44 12.82
N ALA A 11 4.47 -8.47 12.57
CA ALA A 11 4.01 -9.84 12.39
C ALA A 11 4.98 -10.80 13.09
N SER A 12 4.47 -11.87 13.67
CA SER A 12 5.29 -12.96 14.22
C SER A 12 5.84 -13.87 13.13
N GLU A 13 5.07 -14.04 12.06
CA GLU A 13 5.42 -14.87 10.91
C GLU A 13 5.08 -14.15 9.61
N ILE A 14 5.94 -14.29 8.60
CA ILE A 14 5.75 -13.74 7.25
C ILE A 14 6.10 -14.82 6.24
N VAL A 15 5.15 -15.20 5.39
CA VAL A 15 5.35 -16.16 4.31
C VAL A 15 5.45 -15.41 2.99
N LEU A 16 6.51 -15.62 2.23
CA LEU A 16 6.70 -15.08 0.89
C LEU A 16 6.29 -16.11 -0.16
N ILE A 17 5.27 -15.78 -0.95
CA ILE A 17 4.75 -16.65 -2.02
C ILE A 17 4.96 -15.97 -3.36
N ASP A 18 5.73 -16.59 -4.26
CA ASP A 18 5.96 -16.12 -5.62
C ASP A 18 6.00 -17.31 -6.60
N ILE A 19 5.62 -17.07 -7.85
CA ILE A 19 5.79 -18.05 -8.93
C ILE A 19 7.28 -18.32 -9.20
N ALA A 20 8.15 -17.36 -8.96
CA ALA A 20 9.61 -17.48 -8.98
C ALA A 20 10.10 -17.92 -7.60
N LYS A 21 9.96 -19.23 -7.29
CA LYS A 21 10.25 -19.79 -5.96
C LYS A 21 11.67 -19.49 -5.47
N ASP A 22 12.67 -19.60 -6.32
CA ASP A 22 14.06 -19.30 -5.97
C ASP A 22 14.24 -17.83 -5.54
N ARG A 23 13.48 -16.93 -6.15
CA ARG A 23 13.46 -15.52 -5.76
C ARG A 23 12.81 -15.33 -4.39
N ALA A 24 11.65 -15.94 -4.14
CA ALA A 24 10.97 -15.87 -2.84
C ALA A 24 11.89 -16.40 -1.73
N MET A 25 12.53 -17.54 -1.97
CA MET A 25 13.50 -18.15 -1.05
C MET A 25 14.69 -17.21 -0.77
N GLY A 26 15.28 -16.63 -1.81
CA GLY A 26 16.41 -15.70 -1.66
C GLY A 26 16.05 -14.46 -0.86
N GLU A 27 14.92 -13.82 -1.16
CA GLU A 27 14.42 -12.64 -0.44
C GLU A 27 14.06 -12.97 1.03
N ALA A 28 13.44 -14.13 1.28
CA ALA A 28 13.11 -14.57 2.63
C ALA A 28 14.40 -14.83 3.45
N MET A 29 15.39 -15.47 2.81
CA MET A 29 16.68 -15.75 3.46
C MET A 29 17.44 -14.46 3.78
N ASP A 30 17.47 -13.49 2.86
CA ASP A 30 18.14 -12.21 3.05
C ASP A 30 17.55 -11.45 4.26
N ILE A 31 16.21 -11.32 4.31
CA ILE A 31 15.54 -10.66 5.43
C ILE A 31 15.74 -11.43 6.73
N ARG A 32 15.63 -12.76 6.70
CA ARG A 32 15.81 -13.63 7.89
C ARG A 32 17.18 -13.50 8.51
N GLN A 33 18.23 -13.33 7.71
CA GLN A 33 19.60 -13.13 8.20
C GLN A 33 19.77 -11.84 9.01
N GLY A 34 18.88 -10.86 8.82
CA GLY A 34 18.82 -9.63 9.60
C GLY A 34 18.08 -9.75 10.94
N THR A 35 17.22 -10.76 11.13
CA THR A 35 16.35 -10.87 12.32
C THR A 35 17.10 -10.97 13.65
N PRO A 36 18.32 -11.54 13.76
CA PRO A 36 19.09 -11.50 15.01
C PRO A 36 19.36 -10.08 15.54
N PHE A 37 19.33 -9.07 14.68
CA PHE A 37 19.53 -7.66 15.02
C PHE A 37 18.25 -6.86 15.18
N ILE A 38 17.10 -7.44 14.82
CA ILE A 38 15.79 -6.76 14.77
C ILE A 38 14.86 -7.30 15.86
N GLY A 39 14.67 -8.62 15.89
CA GLY A 39 13.75 -9.28 16.80
C GLY A 39 13.15 -10.58 16.22
N PRO A 40 12.36 -11.29 17.02
CA PRO A 40 11.91 -12.66 16.70
C PRO A 40 10.75 -12.66 15.68
N VAL A 41 11.04 -12.32 14.45
CA VAL A 41 10.11 -12.48 13.32
C VAL A 41 10.54 -13.70 12.51
N TYR A 42 9.65 -14.67 12.33
CA TYR A 42 9.89 -15.80 11.46
C TYR A 42 9.49 -15.46 10.03
N ILE A 43 10.47 -15.41 9.11
CA ILE A 43 10.23 -15.16 7.70
C ILE A 43 10.76 -16.31 6.85
N HIS A 44 9.94 -16.80 5.93
CA HIS A 44 10.29 -17.90 5.03
C HIS A 44 9.53 -17.77 3.69
N ASP A 45 9.96 -18.51 2.71
CA ASP A 45 9.23 -18.76 1.47
C ASP A 45 8.25 -19.92 1.65
N GLY A 46 7.22 -19.96 0.81
CA GLY A 46 6.22 -21.01 0.86
C GLY A 46 5.32 -21.07 -0.37
N ASP A 47 4.39 -21.99 -0.34
CA ASP A 47 3.31 -22.14 -1.30
C ASP A 47 1.97 -21.64 -0.72
N TYR A 48 0.88 -21.72 -1.49
CA TYR A 48 -0.43 -21.28 -1.02
C TYR A 48 -0.89 -21.97 0.27
N GLU A 49 -0.55 -23.25 0.45
CA GLU A 49 -0.93 -24.00 1.66
C GLU A 49 -0.26 -23.41 2.93
N ASP A 50 0.91 -22.79 2.81
CA ASP A 50 1.59 -22.13 3.92
C ASP A 50 0.91 -20.82 4.34
N ALA A 51 -0.02 -20.30 3.53
CA ALA A 51 -0.87 -19.16 3.90
C ALA A 51 -2.09 -19.55 4.75
N LYS A 52 -2.24 -20.84 5.08
CA LYS A 52 -3.31 -21.30 5.94
C LYS A 52 -3.24 -20.61 7.30
N ASP A 53 -4.41 -20.23 7.80
CA ASP A 53 -4.59 -19.54 9.08
C ASP A 53 -3.88 -18.16 9.18
N SER A 54 -3.49 -17.57 8.04
CA SER A 54 -2.98 -16.20 8.00
C SER A 54 -4.06 -15.20 8.43
N ASP A 55 -3.68 -14.22 9.26
CA ASP A 55 -4.55 -13.10 9.64
C ASP A 55 -4.68 -12.09 8.49
N ILE A 56 -3.60 -11.87 7.73
CA ILE A 56 -3.52 -10.88 6.66
C ILE A 56 -2.83 -11.47 5.43
N VAL A 57 -3.44 -11.29 4.28
CA VAL A 57 -2.85 -11.60 2.96
C VAL A 57 -2.62 -10.31 2.19
N VAL A 58 -1.37 -10.05 1.80
CA VAL A 58 -0.99 -8.85 1.02
C VAL A 58 -0.71 -9.24 -0.43
N LEU A 59 -1.55 -8.80 -1.36
CA LEU A 59 -1.40 -9.05 -2.79
C LEU A 59 -0.56 -7.97 -3.46
N THR A 60 0.66 -8.33 -3.80
CA THR A 60 1.60 -7.48 -4.56
C THR A 60 1.87 -8.04 -5.95
N SER A 61 1.22 -9.15 -6.30
CA SER A 61 1.43 -9.89 -7.55
C SER A 61 0.98 -9.09 -8.76
N GLY A 62 1.87 -8.92 -9.72
CA GLY A 62 1.59 -8.21 -10.95
C GLY A 62 2.86 -7.96 -11.74
N VAL A 63 2.71 -7.53 -12.98
CA VAL A 63 3.82 -7.14 -13.85
C VAL A 63 3.90 -5.62 -13.96
N ALA A 64 5.12 -5.11 -14.06
CA ALA A 64 5.36 -3.70 -14.35
C ALA A 64 5.06 -3.38 -15.81
N ARG A 65 4.69 -2.14 -16.09
CA ARG A 65 4.46 -1.64 -17.45
C ARG A 65 5.74 -1.72 -18.28
N LYS A 66 5.62 -2.32 -19.46
CA LYS A 66 6.72 -2.37 -20.44
C LYS A 66 6.68 -1.14 -21.36
N PRO A 67 7.82 -0.71 -21.94
CA PRO A 67 7.84 0.31 -22.97
C PRO A 67 6.89 -0.06 -24.13
N GLY A 68 6.07 0.91 -24.56
CA GLY A 68 5.08 0.71 -25.63
C GLY A 68 3.76 0.02 -25.22
N GLN A 69 3.64 -0.48 -24.01
CA GLN A 69 2.41 -1.11 -23.51
C GLN A 69 1.41 -0.03 -23.09
N SER A 70 0.14 -0.19 -23.46
CA SER A 70 -0.94 0.69 -23.00
C SER A 70 -1.28 0.44 -21.52
N ARG A 71 -1.93 1.41 -20.85
CA ARG A 71 -2.46 1.22 -19.48
C ARG A 71 -3.50 0.11 -19.43
N LEU A 72 -4.31 -0.01 -20.49
CA LEU A 72 -5.38 -1.02 -20.57
C LEU A 72 -4.81 -2.44 -20.71
N ASP A 73 -3.77 -2.62 -21.54
CA ASP A 73 -3.11 -3.93 -21.72
C ASP A 73 -2.48 -4.40 -20.40
N LEU A 74 -1.85 -3.47 -19.66
CA LEU A 74 -1.30 -3.76 -18.34
C LEU A 74 -2.41 -4.16 -17.35
N ALA A 75 -3.50 -3.40 -17.33
CA ALA A 75 -4.64 -3.68 -16.48
C ALA A 75 -5.21 -5.08 -16.76
N GLN A 76 -5.42 -5.41 -18.03
CA GLN A 76 -5.93 -6.74 -18.42
C GLN A 76 -4.98 -7.87 -17.99
N THR A 77 -3.66 -7.66 -18.14
CA THR A 77 -2.66 -8.65 -17.72
C THR A 77 -2.73 -8.88 -16.21
N ASN A 78 -2.73 -7.82 -15.41
CA ASN A 78 -2.75 -7.93 -13.96
C ASN A 78 -4.11 -8.44 -13.43
N VAL A 79 -5.22 -8.11 -14.09
CA VAL A 79 -6.55 -8.70 -13.83
C VAL A 79 -6.50 -10.22 -14.03
N ASN A 80 -5.87 -10.71 -15.10
CA ASN A 80 -5.76 -12.15 -15.37
C ASN A 80 -4.87 -12.86 -14.33
N ILE A 81 -3.77 -12.22 -13.90
CA ILE A 81 -2.92 -12.73 -12.82
C ILE A 81 -3.75 -12.85 -11.53
N THR A 82 -4.44 -11.78 -11.13
CA THR A 82 -5.26 -11.78 -9.92
C THR A 82 -6.37 -12.85 -9.98
N LYS A 83 -7.02 -13.02 -11.13
CA LYS A 83 -8.01 -14.10 -11.35
C LYS A 83 -7.44 -15.50 -11.11
N SER A 84 -6.19 -15.74 -11.42
CA SER A 84 -5.55 -17.04 -11.19
C SER A 84 -5.16 -17.27 -9.72
N ILE A 85 -4.92 -16.19 -8.97
CA ILE A 85 -4.51 -16.24 -7.57
C ILE A 85 -5.72 -16.42 -6.64
N ILE A 86 -6.80 -15.68 -6.90
CA ILE A 86 -7.98 -15.62 -6.03
C ILE A 86 -8.45 -17.01 -5.57
N PRO A 87 -8.78 -17.97 -6.45
CA PRO A 87 -9.34 -19.25 -6.02
C PRO A 87 -8.36 -20.10 -5.20
N GLN A 88 -7.07 -19.89 -5.35
CA GLN A 88 -6.03 -20.62 -4.63
C GLN A 88 -5.87 -20.07 -3.21
N ILE A 89 -5.71 -18.76 -3.07
CA ILE A 89 -5.47 -18.14 -1.78
C ILE A 89 -6.71 -18.10 -0.89
N THR A 90 -7.89 -17.84 -1.47
CA THR A 90 -9.14 -17.77 -0.68
C THR A 90 -9.61 -19.12 -0.17
N LYS A 91 -9.21 -20.21 -0.84
CA LYS A 91 -9.47 -21.57 -0.38
C LYS A 91 -8.71 -21.89 0.91
N VAL A 92 -7.49 -21.41 1.07
CA VAL A 92 -6.61 -21.75 2.20
C VAL A 92 -6.69 -20.73 3.33
N ALA A 93 -6.97 -19.45 3.01
CA ALA A 93 -7.07 -18.35 3.97
C ALA A 93 -8.44 -17.62 3.90
N PRO A 94 -9.59 -18.32 4.07
CA PRO A 94 -10.91 -17.73 3.83
C PRO A 94 -11.30 -16.64 4.85
N ASN A 95 -10.65 -16.59 5.98
CA ASN A 95 -10.96 -15.65 7.07
C ASN A 95 -9.96 -14.49 7.16
N ALA A 96 -8.93 -14.47 6.31
CA ALA A 96 -7.91 -13.43 6.31
C ALA A 96 -8.47 -12.07 5.88
N LEU A 97 -7.78 -11.00 6.30
CA LEU A 97 -7.93 -9.69 5.71
C LEU A 97 -7.05 -9.59 4.47
N TYR A 98 -7.60 -9.11 3.38
CA TYR A 98 -6.90 -9.01 2.09
C TYR A 98 -6.53 -7.57 1.78
N VAL A 99 -5.23 -7.30 1.62
CA VAL A 99 -4.69 -5.97 1.27
C VAL A 99 -4.18 -6.00 -0.16
N ILE A 100 -4.85 -5.30 -1.05
CA ILE A 100 -4.50 -5.23 -2.47
C ILE A 100 -3.57 -4.03 -2.70
N VAL A 101 -2.36 -4.30 -3.20
CA VAL A 101 -1.31 -3.30 -3.44
C VAL A 101 -0.96 -3.19 -4.93
N ALA A 102 -1.11 -4.30 -5.67
CA ALA A 102 -0.79 -4.35 -7.09
C ALA A 102 -1.64 -3.38 -7.91
N ASN A 103 -1.06 -2.79 -8.97
CA ASN A 103 -1.74 -1.84 -9.85
C ASN A 103 -2.30 -2.51 -11.12
N PRO A 104 -3.42 -1.98 -11.63
CA PRO A 104 -4.22 -0.84 -11.13
C PRO A 104 -5.07 -1.23 -9.90
N VAL A 105 -4.73 -0.64 -8.76
CA VAL A 105 -5.21 -1.10 -7.45
C VAL A 105 -6.72 -1.09 -7.30
N ASP A 106 -7.40 -0.05 -7.76
CA ASP A 106 -8.86 0.06 -7.62
C ASP A 106 -9.59 -1.01 -8.47
N ILE A 107 -9.11 -1.26 -9.69
CA ILE A 107 -9.66 -2.30 -10.57
C ILE A 107 -9.44 -3.69 -9.97
N LEU A 108 -8.23 -3.96 -9.45
CA LEU A 108 -7.91 -5.26 -8.86
C LEU A 108 -8.66 -5.49 -7.55
N THR A 109 -8.84 -4.44 -6.73
CA THR A 109 -9.66 -4.50 -5.52
C THR A 109 -11.11 -4.80 -5.86
N TYR A 110 -11.69 -4.07 -6.81
CA TYR A 110 -13.05 -4.33 -7.29
C TYR A 110 -13.22 -5.76 -7.80
N GLN A 111 -12.28 -6.22 -8.63
CA GLN A 111 -12.29 -7.59 -9.12
C GLN A 111 -12.24 -8.60 -7.98
N PHE A 112 -11.34 -8.38 -6.99
CA PHE A 112 -11.22 -9.28 -5.84
C PHE A 112 -12.54 -9.37 -5.07
N VAL A 113 -13.17 -8.22 -4.75
CA VAL A 113 -14.49 -8.16 -4.10
C VAL A 113 -15.54 -8.96 -4.89
N LYS A 114 -15.57 -8.81 -6.21
CA LYS A 114 -16.60 -9.45 -7.05
C LYS A 114 -16.41 -10.95 -7.25
N THR A 115 -15.20 -11.48 -7.11
CA THR A 115 -14.91 -12.86 -7.54
C THR A 115 -14.33 -13.77 -6.45
N SER A 116 -13.94 -13.23 -5.31
CA SER A 116 -13.27 -13.99 -4.26
C SER A 116 -14.21 -14.79 -3.35
N GLY A 117 -15.45 -14.32 -3.17
CA GLY A 117 -16.36 -14.84 -2.15
C GLY A 117 -16.01 -14.41 -0.71
N ILE A 118 -14.96 -13.63 -0.52
CA ILE A 118 -14.58 -13.05 0.78
C ILE A 118 -15.52 -11.88 1.10
N PRO A 119 -15.90 -11.66 2.37
CA PRO A 119 -16.68 -10.51 2.78
C PRO A 119 -16.00 -9.19 2.38
N GLU A 120 -16.78 -8.22 1.88
CA GLU A 120 -16.25 -6.97 1.34
C GLU A 120 -15.47 -6.17 2.40
N ASP A 121 -15.88 -6.22 3.66
CA ASP A 121 -15.23 -5.59 4.80
C ASP A 121 -13.89 -6.25 5.20
N HIS A 122 -13.55 -7.37 4.59
CA HIS A 122 -12.23 -8.02 4.72
C HIS A 122 -11.28 -7.68 3.56
N ILE A 123 -11.67 -6.84 2.60
CA ILE A 123 -10.87 -6.54 1.41
C ILE A 123 -10.56 -5.06 1.34
N PHE A 124 -9.26 -4.71 1.29
CA PHE A 124 -8.77 -3.34 1.27
C PHE A 124 -7.85 -3.11 0.08
N GLY A 125 -8.13 -2.11 -0.75
CA GLY A 125 -7.13 -1.54 -1.66
C GLY A 125 -6.31 -0.48 -0.94
N THR A 126 -5.00 -0.42 -1.22
CA THR A 126 -4.17 0.68 -0.68
C THR A 126 -4.53 2.04 -1.27
N GLY A 127 -5.15 2.07 -2.44
CA GLY A 127 -5.72 3.27 -3.05
C GLY A 127 -4.77 4.47 -3.01
N THR A 128 -5.25 5.57 -2.50
CA THR A 128 -4.54 6.86 -2.41
C THR A 128 -3.67 7.01 -1.15
N MET A 129 -3.33 5.93 -0.44
CA MET A 129 -2.46 6.00 0.75
C MET A 129 -1.08 6.58 0.43
N LEU A 130 -0.46 6.14 -0.68
CA LEU A 130 0.84 6.66 -1.10
C LEU A 130 0.73 8.13 -1.55
N ASP A 131 -0.34 8.49 -2.24
CA ASP A 131 -0.60 9.88 -2.67
C ASP A 131 -0.81 10.78 -1.46
N THR A 132 -1.52 10.30 -0.45
CA THR A 132 -1.68 10.98 0.84
C THR A 132 -0.32 11.20 1.53
N ALA A 133 0.55 10.19 1.55
CA ALA A 133 1.88 10.32 2.14
C ALA A 133 2.74 11.35 1.38
N ARG A 134 2.70 11.33 0.05
CA ARG A 134 3.39 12.32 -0.80
C ARG A 134 2.85 13.74 -0.60
N PHE A 135 1.53 13.88 -0.54
CA PHE A 135 0.86 15.14 -0.25
C PHE A 135 1.32 15.73 1.09
N ARG A 136 1.29 14.92 2.15
CA ARG A 136 1.75 15.35 3.48
C ARG A 136 3.21 15.74 3.50
N ALA A 137 4.07 14.96 2.85
CA ALA A 137 5.49 15.27 2.71
C ALA A 137 5.70 16.60 1.98
N ARG A 138 4.97 16.83 0.88
CA ARG A 138 5.07 18.07 0.10
C ARG A 138 4.63 19.29 0.89
N ILE A 139 3.54 19.21 1.64
CA ILE A 139 3.10 20.30 2.54
C ILE A 139 4.17 20.56 3.61
N ALA A 140 4.69 19.51 4.25
CA ALA A 140 5.72 19.64 5.27
C ALA A 140 6.99 20.34 4.76
N GLU A 141 7.47 19.97 3.58
CA GLU A 141 8.60 20.62 2.90
C GLU A 141 8.32 22.11 2.60
N THR A 142 7.14 22.40 2.05
CA THR A 142 6.73 23.74 1.65
C THR A 142 6.66 24.68 2.85
N TYR A 143 6.09 24.23 3.94
CA TYR A 143 5.91 25.03 5.15
C TYR A 143 7.00 24.81 6.22
N LYS A 144 8.01 23.99 5.94
CA LYS A 144 9.16 23.70 6.81
C LYS A 144 8.74 23.19 8.20
N VAL A 145 7.80 22.26 8.22
CA VAL A 145 7.28 21.62 9.43
C VAL A 145 7.54 20.12 9.41
N GLY A 146 7.44 19.45 10.58
CA GLY A 146 7.49 18.00 10.65
C GLY A 146 6.26 17.37 9.97
N GLN A 147 6.46 16.26 9.25
CA GLN A 147 5.39 15.57 8.51
C GLN A 147 4.29 15.05 9.45
N GLU A 148 4.64 14.72 10.68
CA GLU A 148 3.73 14.28 11.74
C GLU A 148 2.69 15.35 12.11
N ASN A 149 2.99 16.62 11.86
CA ASN A 149 2.09 17.73 12.13
C ASN A 149 1.15 18.06 10.97
N VAL A 150 1.36 17.42 9.80
CA VAL A 150 0.51 17.62 8.63
C VAL A 150 -0.59 16.58 8.60
N HIS A 151 -1.83 17.02 8.66
CA HIS A 151 -3.03 16.22 8.53
C HIS A 151 -3.73 16.57 7.23
N GLY A 152 -4.02 15.56 6.42
CA GLY A 152 -4.67 15.73 5.13
C GLY A 152 -4.67 14.40 4.37
N TYR A 153 -5.53 14.32 3.39
CA TYR A 153 -5.79 13.09 2.67
C TYR A 153 -5.97 13.36 1.19
N VAL A 154 -5.62 12.39 0.37
CA VAL A 154 -6.03 12.31 -1.03
C VAL A 154 -7.13 11.27 -1.13
N PHE A 155 -8.23 11.59 -1.77
CA PHE A 155 -9.38 10.71 -1.97
C PHE A 155 -9.60 10.40 -3.44
N GLY A 156 -10.45 9.42 -3.71
CA GLY A 156 -10.84 8.99 -5.04
C GLY A 156 -9.99 7.81 -5.53
N GLU A 157 -9.97 7.62 -6.83
CA GLU A 157 -9.18 6.61 -7.52
C GLU A 157 -7.67 6.91 -7.36
N HIS A 158 -6.85 5.89 -7.26
CA HIS A 158 -5.40 6.03 -7.43
C HIS A 158 -5.09 6.30 -8.92
N GLY A 159 -5.32 7.53 -9.37
CA GLY A 159 -5.25 7.96 -10.76
C GLY A 159 -5.61 9.43 -10.94
N ASP A 160 -6.00 9.77 -12.17
CA ASP A 160 -6.21 11.16 -12.59
C ASP A 160 -7.48 11.80 -11.95
N SER A 161 -8.38 11.00 -11.39
CA SER A 161 -9.60 11.48 -10.72
C SER A 161 -9.45 11.65 -9.20
N SER A 162 -8.24 11.45 -8.66
CA SER A 162 -7.96 11.73 -7.25
C SER A 162 -8.08 13.22 -6.92
N PHE A 163 -8.45 13.54 -5.68
CA PHE A 163 -8.59 14.93 -5.24
C PHE A 163 -8.21 15.11 -3.77
N VAL A 164 -7.86 16.34 -3.41
CA VAL A 164 -7.57 16.75 -2.03
C VAL A 164 -8.77 17.51 -1.46
N PRO A 165 -9.43 17.03 -0.38
CA PRO A 165 -10.42 17.82 0.33
C PRO A 165 -9.70 18.85 1.21
N TRP A 166 -9.39 19.99 0.66
CA TRP A 166 -8.59 21.05 1.32
C TRP A 166 -9.17 21.52 2.65
N SER A 167 -10.50 21.47 2.80
CA SER A 167 -11.17 21.80 4.08
C SER A 167 -10.77 20.89 5.25
N LEU A 168 -10.21 19.70 4.95
CA LEU A 168 -9.73 18.75 5.95
C LEU A 168 -8.19 18.82 6.11
N ALA A 169 -7.51 19.63 5.29
CA ALA A 169 -6.05 19.75 5.35
C ALA A 169 -5.63 20.81 6.37
N ASN A 170 -4.79 20.39 7.34
CA ASN A 170 -4.29 21.30 8.37
C ASN A 170 -2.85 20.96 8.78
N ILE A 171 -2.17 21.94 9.38
CA ILE A 171 -0.87 21.78 10.03
C ILE A 171 -1.07 22.04 11.52
N GLY A 172 -0.90 21.03 12.33
CA GLY A 172 -1.38 21.04 13.69
C GLY A 172 -2.89 21.22 13.73
N SER A 173 -3.39 22.31 14.29
CA SER A 173 -4.82 22.66 14.31
C SER A 173 -5.18 23.80 13.35
N VAL A 174 -4.23 24.29 12.53
CA VAL A 174 -4.42 25.43 11.63
C VAL A 174 -4.70 24.94 10.22
N PRO A 175 -5.81 25.33 9.56
CA PRO A 175 -6.04 25.01 8.16
C PRO A 175 -4.86 25.43 7.27
N VAL A 176 -4.45 24.56 6.35
CA VAL A 176 -3.29 24.81 5.44
C VAL A 176 -3.45 26.14 4.71
N GLU A 177 -4.66 26.47 4.25
CA GLU A 177 -4.97 27.71 3.54
C GLU A 177 -4.66 28.98 4.34
N LYS A 178 -4.65 28.89 5.67
CA LYS A 178 -4.43 30.00 6.60
C LYS A 178 -3.09 29.93 7.33
N TYR A 179 -2.31 28.87 7.10
CA TYR A 179 -1.12 28.63 7.93
C TYR A 179 -0.05 29.70 7.76
N ALA A 180 0.24 30.13 6.54
CA ALA A 180 1.23 31.18 6.29
C ALA A 180 0.90 32.51 6.97
N ASP A 181 -0.39 32.85 7.04
CA ASP A 181 -0.86 34.07 7.68
C ASP A 181 -0.88 33.95 9.21
N ALA A 182 -1.14 32.73 9.71
CA ALA A 182 -1.21 32.47 11.16
C ALA A 182 0.16 32.45 11.84
N VAL A 183 1.22 32.03 11.11
CA VAL A 183 2.58 31.91 11.66
C VAL A 183 3.38 33.17 11.33
N LYS A 184 3.43 34.09 12.29
CA LYS A 184 4.19 35.35 12.15
C LYS A 184 5.69 35.10 12.27
N GLY A 185 6.48 35.85 11.51
CA GLY A 185 7.94 35.86 11.60
C GLY A 185 8.67 34.82 10.72
N LEU A 186 7.95 33.98 10.02
CA LEU A 186 8.50 33.10 8.99
C LEU A 186 8.09 33.58 7.60
N ASN A 187 9.06 33.67 6.69
CA ASN A 187 8.78 33.95 5.29
C ASN A 187 8.29 32.69 4.59
N LEU A 188 7.02 32.36 4.77
CA LEU A 188 6.38 31.18 4.20
C LEU A 188 5.69 31.54 2.87
N PRO A 189 5.64 30.59 1.91
CA PRO A 189 4.89 30.82 0.69
C PRO A 189 3.40 30.93 0.97
N SER A 190 2.70 31.77 0.22
CA SER A 190 1.24 31.80 0.22
C SER A 190 0.68 30.48 -0.28
N PHE A 191 -0.49 30.14 0.22
CA PHE A 191 -1.17 28.90 -0.17
C PHE A 191 -1.55 28.95 -1.66
N ASN A 192 -1.24 27.85 -2.37
CA ASN A 192 -1.69 27.58 -3.73
C ASN A 192 -2.19 26.14 -3.82
N LYS A 193 -3.28 25.89 -4.54
CA LYS A 193 -3.87 24.56 -4.76
C LYS A 193 -3.24 23.77 -5.91
N ASP A 194 -2.44 24.44 -6.74
CA ASP A 194 -1.77 23.87 -7.91
C ASP A 194 -0.54 23.02 -7.57
#